data_22af05ecc67e55f6d5d71a071e01ed1c
#
_entry.id   22af05ecc67e55f6d5d71a071e01ed1c
#
_cell.length_a   1.000
_cell.length_b   1.000
_cell.length_c   1.000
_cell.angle_alpha   90.00
_cell.angle_beta   90.00
_cell.angle_gamma   90.00
#
_symmetry.space_group_name_H-M   'P 1'
#
loop_
_entity.id
_entity.type
_entity.pdbx_description
1 polymer ?
#
loop_
_entity_poly.entity_id
_entity_poly.type
_entity_poly.pdbx_seq_one_letter_code
_entity_poly.pdbx_strand_id
1 'polypeptide(L)'
;METKSFDLILEHLRTIDIPEQFDLVVAVARGGLVPAALVAHRLGCDIATIWMNFRDETHRPCRECPTLLRPITFPYRGKRVLIVDDRSRTGATLNAAKELLTDAALVKTLVVNGKADYSLFYEPCFKMPWQG
;
A
#
# COMPACT_ATOMS: atom_id res chain seq x y z
N MET A 1 16.65 -5.93 -13.97
CA MET A 1 16.08 -4.94 -13.05
C MET A 1 16.88 -4.94 -11.76
N GLU A 2 17.36 -3.78 -11.37
CA GLU A 2 18.13 -3.64 -10.15
C GLU A 2 17.25 -3.79 -8.91
N THR A 3 17.84 -4.31 -7.83
CA THR A 3 17.20 -4.38 -6.53
C THR A 3 17.54 -3.13 -5.74
N LYS A 4 16.54 -2.41 -5.26
CA LYS A 4 16.74 -1.26 -4.38
C LYS A 4 17.17 -1.77 -2.99
N SER A 5 18.11 -1.06 -2.39
CA SER A 5 18.60 -1.41 -1.05
C SER A 5 17.51 -1.28 0.00
N PHE A 6 17.39 -2.28 0.88
CA PHE A 6 16.46 -2.23 2.01
C PHE A 6 16.78 -1.06 2.93
N ASP A 7 18.06 -0.82 3.20
CA ASP A 7 18.47 0.28 4.07
C ASP A 7 18.04 1.64 3.52
N LEU A 8 18.12 1.82 2.21
CA LEU A 8 17.69 3.06 1.58
C LEU A 8 16.19 3.26 1.68
N ILE A 9 15.41 2.19 1.45
CA ILE A 9 13.95 2.25 1.59
C ILE A 9 13.58 2.57 3.05
N LEU A 10 14.22 1.90 4.00
CA LEU A 10 13.96 2.12 5.41
C LEU A 10 14.27 3.56 5.82
N GLU A 11 15.36 4.13 5.33
CA GLU A 11 15.73 5.53 5.61
C GLU A 11 14.65 6.48 5.08
N HIS A 12 14.16 6.27 3.87
CA HIS A 12 13.10 7.09 3.31
C HIS A 12 11.79 6.94 4.08
N LEU A 13 11.46 5.72 4.51
CA LEU A 13 10.27 5.48 5.34
C LEU A 13 10.34 6.20 6.69
N ARG A 14 11.54 6.32 7.26
CA ARG A 14 11.75 7.01 8.53
C ARG A 14 11.64 8.52 8.41
N THR A 15 12.00 9.08 7.26
CA THR A 15 12.17 10.52 7.09
C THR A 15 11.08 11.19 6.28
N ILE A 16 10.28 10.44 5.52
CA ILE A 16 9.19 11.04 4.74
C ILE A 16 8.23 11.79 5.66
N ASP A 17 7.85 12.99 5.24
CA ASP A 17 6.91 13.81 6.00
C ASP A 17 5.48 13.26 5.86
N ILE A 18 4.88 12.90 6.97
CA ILE A 18 3.50 12.43 7.03
C ILE A 18 2.78 13.30 8.07
N PRO A 19 2.21 14.44 7.63
CA PRO A 19 1.62 15.39 8.57
C PRO A 19 0.30 14.93 9.19
N GLU A 20 -0.45 14.08 8.51
CA GLU A 20 -1.72 13.59 9.04
C GLU A 20 -1.49 12.53 10.12
N GLN A 21 -2.45 12.42 11.04
CA GLN A 21 -2.52 11.33 11.99
C GLN A 21 -3.37 10.22 11.44
N PHE A 22 -2.94 8.98 11.65
CA PHE A 22 -3.65 7.79 11.18
C PHE A 22 -3.94 6.84 12.33
N ASP A 23 -5.07 6.13 12.24
CA ASP A 23 -5.50 5.14 13.22
C ASP A 23 -5.21 3.72 12.75
N LEU A 24 -5.14 3.54 11.44
CA LEU A 24 -5.04 2.22 10.82
C LEU A 24 -4.18 2.29 9.56
N VAL A 25 -3.22 1.38 9.46
CA VAL A 25 -2.46 1.15 8.23
C VAL A 25 -3.05 -0.09 7.55
N VAL A 26 -3.40 0.03 6.27
CA VAL A 26 -3.94 -1.07 5.49
C VAL A 26 -2.94 -1.46 4.41
N ALA A 27 -2.41 -2.67 4.51
CA ALA A 27 -1.50 -3.22 3.51
C ALA A 27 -2.27 -3.77 2.32
N VAL A 28 -1.85 -3.42 1.12
CA VAL A 28 -2.33 -4.09 -0.10
C VAL A 28 -1.44 -5.32 -0.31
N ALA A 29 -1.99 -6.47 0.00
CA ALA A 29 -1.23 -7.70 -0.08
C ALA A 29 -1.17 -8.20 -1.53
N ARG A 30 -0.08 -8.82 -1.89
CA ARG A 30 1.02 -9.24 -1.02
C ARG A 30 2.13 -8.18 -0.94
N GLY A 31 2.36 -7.41 -2.00
CA GLY A 31 3.52 -6.52 -2.13
C GLY A 31 3.65 -5.44 -1.07
N GLY A 32 2.52 -4.97 -0.54
CA GLY A 32 2.51 -3.92 0.47
C GLY A 32 2.74 -4.38 1.91
N LEU A 33 2.85 -5.68 2.17
CA LEU A 33 2.96 -6.21 3.54
C LEU A 33 4.18 -5.69 4.29
N VAL A 34 5.36 -5.74 3.66
CA VAL A 34 6.59 -5.30 4.32
C VAL A 34 6.59 -3.80 4.58
N PRO A 35 6.36 -2.93 3.58
CA PRO A 35 6.35 -1.50 3.85
C PRO A 35 5.22 -1.09 4.80
N ALA A 36 4.06 -1.72 4.73
CA ALA A 36 2.97 -1.40 5.66
C ALA A 36 3.33 -1.72 7.11
N ALA A 37 3.99 -2.85 7.36
CA ALA A 37 4.44 -3.19 8.70
C ALA A 37 5.41 -2.14 9.26
N LEU A 38 6.35 -1.69 8.43
CA LEU A 38 7.32 -0.68 8.83
C LEU A 38 6.64 0.68 9.12
N VAL A 39 5.71 1.07 8.27
CA VAL A 39 4.94 2.31 8.46
C VAL A 39 4.08 2.25 9.72
N ALA A 40 3.40 1.13 9.95
CA ALA A 40 2.58 0.94 11.14
C ALA A 40 3.40 1.06 12.42
N HIS A 41 4.61 0.50 12.42
CA HIS A 41 5.54 0.66 13.54
C HIS A 41 5.93 2.11 13.76
N ARG A 42 6.28 2.82 12.69
CA ARG A 42 6.65 4.24 12.78
C ARG A 42 5.50 5.08 13.36
N LEU A 43 4.27 4.85 12.87
CA LEU A 43 3.11 5.66 13.24
C LEU A 43 2.42 5.19 14.53
N GLY A 44 2.78 4.01 15.04
CA GLY A 44 2.12 3.44 16.22
C GLY A 44 0.68 3.04 15.96
N CYS A 45 0.37 2.63 14.72
CA CYS A 45 -0.99 2.26 14.30
C CYS A 45 -1.18 0.76 14.27
N ASP A 46 -2.44 0.33 14.35
CA ASP A 46 -2.83 -1.02 14.00
C ASP A 46 -2.63 -1.25 12.51
N ILE A 47 -2.51 -2.52 12.12
CA ILE A 47 -2.36 -2.92 10.73
C ILE A 47 -3.46 -3.91 10.33
N ALA A 48 -3.97 -3.75 9.12
CA ALA A 48 -4.89 -4.68 8.49
C ALA A 48 -4.46 -4.92 7.05
N THR A 49 -5.09 -5.88 6.39
CA THR A 49 -4.67 -6.29 5.06
C THR A 49 -5.86 -6.37 4.11
N ILE A 50 -5.69 -5.83 2.91
CA ILE A 50 -6.60 -6.03 1.78
C ILE A 50 -5.87 -6.90 0.76
N TRP A 51 -6.51 -8.00 0.36
CA TRP A 51 -5.96 -8.90 -0.65
C TRP A 51 -6.55 -8.55 -2.01
N MET A 52 -5.76 -7.91 -2.85
CA MET A 52 -6.17 -7.48 -4.18
C MET A 52 -5.18 -7.94 -5.24
N ASN A 53 -5.67 -8.17 -6.45
CA ASN A 53 -4.81 -8.54 -7.57
C ASN A 53 -5.46 -8.08 -8.88
N PHE A 54 -4.63 -7.72 -9.86
CA PHE A 54 -5.06 -7.52 -11.25
C PHE A 54 -5.22 -8.83 -11.99
N ARG A 55 -4.94 -9.98 -11.36
CA ARG A 55 -5.03 -11.29 -11.97
C ARG A 55 -6.17 -12.07 -11.38
N ASP A 56 -6.84 -12.85 -12.22
CA ASP A 56 -7.86 -13.79 -11.75
C ASP A 56 -7.21 -15.00 -11.07
N GLU A 57 -8.04 -15.97 -10.64
CA GLU A 57 -7.56 -17.18 -9.96
C GLU A 57 -6.63 -18.04 -10.83
N THR A 58 -6.66 -17.85 -12.14
CA THR A 58 -5.79 -18.57 -13.09
C THR A 58 -4.53 -17.78 -13.44
N HIS A 59 -4.26 -16.70 -12.73
CA HIS A 59 -3.14 -15.79 -12.95
C HIS A 59 -3.18 -15.04 -14.28
N ARG A 60 -4.34 -14.92 -14.89
CA ARG A 60 -4.51 -14.11 -16.09
C ARG A 60 -4.72 -12.65 -15.69
N PRO A 61 -4.13 -11.68 -16.42
CA PRO A 61 -4.38 -10.29 -16.14
C PRO A 61 -5.86 -9.95 -16.19
N CYS A 62 -6.39 -9.32 -15.16
CA CYS A 62 -7.71 -8.73 -15.18
C CYS A 62 -7.61 -7.38 -15.89
N ARG A 63 -8.33 -7.19 -16.98
CA ARG A 63 -8.19 -6.01 -17.84
C ARG A 63 -8.83 -4.75 -17.28
N GLU A 64 -9.84 -4.88 -16.44
CA GLU A 64 -10.71 -3.76 -16.11
C GLU A 64 -10.46 -3.16 -14.74
N CYS A 65 -10.21 -3.97 -13.72
CA CYS A 65 -9.98 -3.47 -12.37
C CYS A 65 -9.27 -4.52 -11.51
N PRO A 66 -8.60 -4.07 -10.43
CA PRO A 66 -8.08 -4.98 -9.42
C PRO A 66 -9.22 -5.74 -8.76
N THR A 67 -9.01 -7.02 -8.52
CA THR A 67 -10.01 -7.90 -7.90
C THR A 67 -9.75 -8.04 -6.42
N LEU A 68 -10.77 -7.87 -5.60
CA LEU A 68 -10.72 -8.17 -4.18
C LEU A 68 -10.81 -9.70 -4.00
N LEU A 69 -9.73 -10.30 -3.47
CA LEU A 69 -9.62 -11.76 -3.35
C LEU A 69 -10.24 -12.31 -2.08
N ARG A 70 -10.35 -11.49 -1.03
CA ARG A 70 -10.91 -11.88 0.27
C ARG A 70 -11.78 -10.78 0.82
N PRO A 71 -12.86 -11.11 1.57
CA PRO A 71 -13.71 -10.08 2.18
C PRO A 71 -12.92 -9.20 3.15
N ILE A 72 -13.35 -7.95 3.28
CA ILE A 72 -12.81 -7.04 4.28
C ILE A 72 -13.50 -7.35 5.62
N THR A 73 -12.70 -7.75 6.62
CA THR A 73 -13.22 -8.17 7.93
C THR A 73 -12.79 -7.29 9.08
N PHE A 74 -11.91 -6.32 8.82
CA PHE A 74 -11.41 -5.42 9.86
C PHE A 74 -12.28 -4.17 9.97
N PRO A 75 -12.39 -3.56 11.16
CA PRO A 75 -13.12 -2.31 11.33
C PRO A 75 -12.33 -1.13 10.78
N TYR A 76 -12.95 -0.32 9.94
CA TYR A 76 -12.33 0.88 9.38
C TYR A 76 -13.25 2.11 9.40
N ARG A 77 -14.53 1.91 9.72
CA ARG A 77 -15.51 2.99 9.72
C ARG A 77 -15.12 4.09 10.71
N GLY A 78 -15.11 5.33 10.24
CA GLY A 78 -14.74 6.48 11.04
C GLY A 78 -13.27 6.59 11.39
N LYS A 79 -12.43 5.71 10.86
CA LYS A 79 -10.99 5.72 11.11
C LYS A 79 -10.24 6.52 10.04
N ARG A 80 -9.08 7.01 10.43
CA ARG A 80 -8.13 7.67 9.52
C ARG A 80 -7.17 6.60 9.03
N VAL A 81 -7.24 6.30 7.73
CA VAL A 81 -6.60 5.11 7.13
C VAL A 81 -5.49 5.51 6.18
N LEU A 82 -4.35 4.86 6.30
CA LEU A 82 -3.25 4.95 5.34
C LEU A 82 -3.11 3.60 4.63
N ILE A 83 -3.40 3.60 3.33
CA ILE A 83 -3.23 2.40 2.48
C ILE A 83 -1.80 2.38 1.97
N VAL A 84 -1.13 1.23 2.09
CA VAL A 84 0.28 1.08 1.72
C VAL A 84 0.45 -0.06 0.72
N ASP A 85 1.17 0.23 -0.36
CA ASP A 85 1.55 -0.76 -1.36
C ASP A 85 3.03 -0.60 -1.71
N ASP A 86 3.59 -1.56 -2.43
CA ASP A 86 4.98 -1.50 -2.86
C ASP A 86 5.16 -0.57 -4.06
N ARG A 87 4.29 -0.67 -5.03
CA ARG A 87 4.39 0.16 -6.25
C ARG A 87 3.03 0.52 -6.80
N SER A 88 2.98 1.65 -7.51
CA SER A 88 1.77 2.12 -8.17
C SER A 88 2.15 2.78 -9.50
N ARG A 89 1.78 2.16 -10.61
CA ARG A 89 2.05 2.72 -11.95
C ARG A 89 0.93 3.66 -12.37
N THR A 90 -0.31 3.18 -12.32
CA THR A 90 -1.49 3.91 -12.78
C THR A 90 -2.33 4.46 -11.64
N GLY A 91 -2.13 3.95 -10.43
CA GLY A 91 -2.98 4.25 -9.27
C GLY A 91 -4.25 3.41 -9.20
N ALA A 92 -4.46 2.48 -10.13
CA ALA A 92 -5.72 1.73 -10.21
C ALA A 92 -5.97 0.86 -8.97
N THR A 93 -4.94 0.16 -8.48
CA THR A 93 -5.07 -0.68 -7.27
C THR A 93 -5.38 0.17 -6.04
N LEU A 94 -4.64 1.28 -5.87
CA LEU A 94 -4.85 2.17 -4.73
C LEU A 94 -6.23 2.84 -4.78
N ASN A 95 -6.67 3.26 -5.96
CA ASN A 95 -7.99 3.86 -6.11
C ASN A 95 -9.10 2.85 -5.81
N ALA A 96 -8.96 1.61 -6.28
CA ALA A 96 -9.92 0.56 -5.97
C ALA A 96 -9.96 0.26 -4.46
N ALA A 97 -8.81 0.23 -3.80
CA ALA A 97 -8.75 0.04 -2.35
C ALA A 97 -9.43 1.20 -1.60
N LYS A 98 -9.21 2.44 -2.04
CA LYS A 98 -9.87 3.61 -1.45
C LYS A 98 -11.40 3.51 -1.56
N GLU A 99 -11.90 3.07 -2.70
CA GLU A 99 -13.34 2.91 -2.92
C GLU A 99 -13.96 1.88 -2.00
N LEU A 100 -13.20 0.86 -1.58
CA LEU A 100 -13.67 -0.13 -0.62
C LEU A 100 -13.80 0.42 0.80
N LEU A 101 -13.12 1.52 1.12
CA LEU A 101 -13.05 2.09 2.46
C LEU A 101 -13.80 3.44 2.56
N THR A 102 -14.91 3.56 1.87
CA THR A 102 -15.67 4.82 1.78
C THR A 102 -16.20 5.34 3.12
N ASP A 103 -16.37 4.45 4.11
CA ASP A 103 -16.84 4.84 5.44
C ASP A 103 -15.71 5.28 6.39
N ALA A 104 -14.47 5.29 5.91
CA ALA A 104 -13.35 5.83 6.69
C ALA A 104 -13.47 7.35 6.80
N ALA A 105 -12.95 7.91 7.88
CA ALA A 105 -12.95 9.37 8.07
C ALA A 105 -11.95 10.06 7.14
N LEU A 106 -10.83 9.40 6.85
CA LEU A 106 -9.80 9.88 5.94
C LEU A 106 -9.12 8.67 5.31
N VAL A 107 -8.83 8.75 4.01
CA VAL A 107 -8.02 7.72 3.34
C VAL A 107 -6.92 8.40 2.53
N LYS A 108 -5.67 8.07 2.85
CA LYS A 108 -4.49 8.46 2.09
C LYS A 108 -3.72 7.21 1.66
N THR A 109 -2.81 7.38 0.74
CA THR A 109 -2.05 6.27 0.15
C THR A 109 -0.56 6.53 0.22
N LEU A 110 0.22 5.46 0.44
CA LEU A 110 1.68 5.50 0.44
C LEU A 110 2.22 4.33 -0.37
N VAL A 111 3.19 4.59 -1.22
CA VAL A 111 3.89 3.55 -1.99
C VAL A 111 5.40 3.72 -1.86
N VAL A 112 6.10 2.61 -2.01
CA VAL A 112 7.57 2.65 -2.09
C VAL A 112 7.97 3.32 -3.41
N ASN A 113 7.39 2.91 -4.53
CA ASN A 113 7.71 3.52 -5.82
C ASN A 113 6.45 3.73 -6.66
N GLY A 114 6.25 4.96 -7.11
CA GLY A 114 5.17 5.30 -8.00
C GLY A 114 4.32 6.46 -7.53
N LYS A 115 3.06 6.46 -7.96
CA LYS A 115 2.14 7.57 -7.75
C LYS A 115 1.19 7.27 -6.59
N ALA A 116 1.24 8.11 -5.57
CA ALA A 116 0.37 8.03 -4.40
C ALA A 116 0.38 9.38 -3.69
N ASP A 117 -0.37 9.51 -2.59
CA ASP A 117 -0.31 10.73 -1.76
C ASP A 117 1.09 10.89 -1.16
N TYR A 118 1.71 9.78 -0.75
CA TYR A 118 3.09 9.74 -0.27
C TYR A 118 3.85 8.72 -1.09
N SER A 119 4.98 9.13 -1.68
CA SER A 119 5.84 8.24 -2.46
C SER A 119 7.26 8.35 -1.95
N LEU A 120 7.88 7.20 -1.64
CA LEU A 120 9.28 7.20 -1.23
C LEU A 120 10.18 7.49 -2.43
N PHE A 121 9.83 6.91 -3.58
CA PHE A 121 10.53 7.09 -4.85
C PHE A 121 9.52 7.27 -5.97
N TYR A 122 9.94 7.96 -7.02
CA TYR A 122 9.17 8.07 -8.25
C TYR A 122 10.15 7.91 -9.40
N GLU A 123 10.52 6.68 -9.68
CA GLU A 123 11.58 6.35 -10.64
C GLU A 123 11.22 5.10 -11.44
N PRO A 124 11.98 4.76 -12.48
CA PRO A 124 11.74 3.53 -13.23
C PRO A 124 11.69 2.31 -12.32
N CYS A 125 10.94 1.30 -12.73
CA CYS A 125 10.67 0.12 -11.91
C CYS A 125 11.97 -0.54 -11.42
N PHE A 126 11.98 -0.89 -10.14
CA PHE A 126 13.09 -1.61 -9.52
C PHE A 126 12.52 -2.76 -8.69
N LYS A 127 13.40 -3.72 -8.37
CA LYS A 127 13.01 -4.86 -7.55
C LYS A 127 13.08 -4.50 -6.08
N MET A 128 12.05 -4.87 -5.34
CA MET A 128 12.03 -4.68 -3.89
C MET A 128 12.95 -5.70 -3.22
N PRO A 129 13.66 -5.32 -2.14
CA PRO A 129 14.61 -6.23 -1.51
C PRO A 129 13.97 -7.45 -0.85
N TRP A 130 12.66 -7.39 -0.57
CA TRP A 130 11.93 -8.51 0.00
C TRP A 130 11.33 -9.46 -1.05
N GLN A 131 11.46 -9.16 -2.33
CA GLN A 131 11.02 -10.06 -3.38
C GLN A 131 12.05 -11.17 -3.58
N GLY A 132 11.56 -12.36 -3.71
CA GLY A 132 12.41 -13.54 -3.95
C GLY A 132 13.05 -13.61 -5.32
#